data_44127b6c2f92833f32b9684e210a459d
#
_entry.id   44127b6c2f92833f32b9684e210a459d
#
_cell.length_a   1.000
_cell.length_b   1.000
_cell.length_c   1.000
_cell.angle_alpha   90.00
_cell.angle_beta   90.00
_cell.angle_gamma   90.00
#
_symmetry.space_group_name_H-M   'P 1'
#
loop_
_entity.id
_entity.type
_entity.pdbx_description
1 polymer ?
#
loop_
_entity_poly.entity_id
_entity_poly.type
_entity_poly.pdbx_seq_one_letter_code
_entity_poly.pdbx_strand_id
1 'polypeptide(L)' 'MNWDDMRVFLAVARAEGLTAAAPVLKMDPATLGRRVARLEAAIGAALFVKSPQGYALTDLGVQMRDRAAEAEAAFSLAI' A
#
# COMPACT_ATOMS: atom_id res chain seq x y z
N MET A 1 -11.08 -5.18 -5.53
CA MET A 1 -10.24 -4.62 -4.43
C MET A 1 -10.86 -5.01 -3.11
N ASN A 2 -10.05 -5.43 -2.15
CA ASN A 2 -10.53 -5.86 -0.84
C ASN A 2 -9.64 -5.26 0.26
N TRP A 3 -10.04 -5.51 1.51
CA TRP A 3 -9.29 -4.95 2.64
C TRP A 3 -7.85 -5.44 2.71
N ASP A 4 -7.60 -6.68 2.32
CA ASP A 4 -6.23 -7.21 2.34
C ASP A 4 -5.32 -6.45 1.37
N ASP A 5 -5.82 -6.08 0.20
CA ASP A 5 -5.07 -5.26 -0.75
C ASP A 5 -4.79 -3.88 -0.16
N MET A 6 -5.76 -3.29 0.55
CA MET A 6 -5.57 -2.00 1.20
C MET A 6 -4.56 -2.08 2.34
N ARG A 7 -4.57 -3.17 3.09
CA ARG A 7 -3.62 -3.41 4.17
C ARG A 7 -2.19 -3.47 3.61
N VAL A 8 -2.01 -4.19 2.52
CA VAL A 8 -0.71 -4.30 1.85
C VAL A 8 -0.25 -2.93 1.34
N PHE A 9 -1.15 -2.20 0.68
CA PHE A 9 -0.86 -0.86 0.19
C PHE A 9 -0.42 0.07 1.32
N LEU A 10 -1.16 0.10 2.43
CA LEU A 10 -0.83 0.93 3.58
C LEU A 10 0.56 0.61 4.15
N ALA A 11 0.88 -0.67 4.27
CA ALA A 11 2.18 -1.07 4.80
C ALA A 11 3.33 -0.59 3.91
N VAL A 12 3.17 -0.72 2.58
CA VAL A 12 4.18 -0.25 1.63
C VAL A 12 4.30 1.28 1.68
N ALA A 13 3.16 1.98 1.76
CA ALA A 13 3.15 3.44 1.84
C ALA A 13 3.86 3.93 3.11
N ARG A 14 3.58 3.32 4.25
CA ARG A 14 4.18 3.71 5.53
C ARG A 14 5.67 3.39 5.60
N ALA A 15 6.08 2.29 5.00
CA ALA A 15 7.48 1.87 4.96
C ALA A 15 8.28 2.55 3.85
N GLU A 16 7.60 3.21 2.92
CA GLU A 16 8.20 3.90 1.78
C GLU A 16 8.99 2.98 0.85
N GLY A 17 8.60 1.71 0.80
CA GLY A 17 9.25 0.75 -0.10
C GLY A 17 8.86 -0.69 0.18
N LEU A 18 9.13 -1.54 -0.81
CA LEU A 18 8.80 -2.96 -0.74
C LEU A 18 9.70 -3.70 0.24
N THR A 19 11.00 -3.44 0.20
CA THR A 19 11.96 -4.12 1.06
C THR A 19 11.70 -3.84 2.53
N ALA A 20 11.38 -2.58 2.85
CA ALA A 20 11.09 -2.20 4.24
C ALA A 20 9.74 -2.74 4.71
N ALA A 21 8.75 -2.86 3.81
CA ALA A 21 7.44 -3.40 4.16
C ALA A 21 7.43 -4.92 4.31
N ALA A 22 8.33 -5.61 3.63
CA ALA A 22 8.34 -7.07 3.58
C ALA A 22 8.32 -7.74 4.98
N PRO A 23 9.19 -7.37 5.93
CA PRO A 23 9.16 -7.99 7.25
C PRO A 23 7.88 -7.67 8.03
N VAL A 24 7.29 -6.49 7.84
CA VAL A 24 6.05 -6.11 8.52
C VAL A 24 4.90 -7.04 8.11
N LEU A 25 4.84 -7.37 6.82
CA LEU A 25 3.77 -8.20 6.27
C LEU A 25 4.14 -9.69 6.21
N LYS A 26 5.38 -10.03 6.54
CA LYS A 26 5.90 -11.41 6.43
C LYS A 26 5.74 -11.96 5.02
N MET A 27 6.04 -11.12 4.02
CA MET A 27 6.02 -11.47 2.60
C MET A 27 7.34 -11.05 1.98
N ASP A 28 7.74 -11.72 0.87
CA ASP A 28 8.94 -11.28 0.18
C ASP A 28 8.63 -10.03 -0.68
N PRO A 29 9.66 -9.21 -0.99
CA PRO A 29 9.44 -7.97 -1.74
C PRO A 29 8.85 -8.20 -3.14
N ALA A 30 9.19 -9.30 -3.80
CA ALA A 30 8.65 -9.60 -5.14
C ALA A 30 7.14 -9.86 -5.09
N THR A 31 6.69 -10.60 -4.08
CA THR A 31 5.25 -10.85 -3.86
C THR A 31 4.53 -9.54 -3.58
N LEU A 32 5.09 -8.68 -2.73
CA LEU A 32 4.51 -7.36 -2.46
C LEU A 32 4.41 -6.52 -3.71
N GLY A 33 5.46 -6.51 -4.53
CA GLY A 33 5.46 -5.76 -5.79
C GLY A 33 4.35 -6.21 -6.72
N ARG A 34 4.15 -7.52 -6.85
CA ARG A 34 3.06 -8.07 -7.67
C ARG A 34 1.69 -7.69 -7.13
N ARG A 35 1.52 -7.70 -5.81
CA ARG A 35 0.24 -7.34 -5.19
C ARG A 35 -0.07 -5.86 -5.37
N VAL A 36 0.92 -5.00 -5.23
CA VAL A 36 0.75 -3.57 -5.49
C VAL A 36 0.40 -3.33 -6.96
N ALA A 37 1.11 -3.99 -7.89
CA ALA A 37 0.84 -3.85 -9.31
C ALA A 37 -0.58 -4.33 -9.66
N ARG A 38 -1.04 -5.41 -9.04
CA ARG A 38 -2.40 -5.91 -9.24
C ARG A 38 -3.45 -4.91 -8.75
N LEU A 39 -3.20 -4.30 -7.60
CA LEU A 39 -4.09 -3.27 -7.06
C LEU A 39 -4.14 -2.06 -7.99
N GLU A 40 -2.98 -1.59 -8.46
CA GLU A 40 -2.92 -0.48 -9.40
C GLU A 40 -3.66 -0.80 -10.70
N ALA A 41 -3.51 -2.03 -11.21
CA ALA A 41 -4.22 -2.47 -12.41
C ALA A 41 -5.74 -2.49 -12.19
N ALA A 42 -6.19 -2.93 -11.03
CA ALA A 42 -7.62 -2.96 -10.71
C ALA A 42 -8.21 -1.55 -10.61
N ILE A 43 -7.44 -0.60 -10.12
CA ILE A 43 -7.86 0.81 -10.02
C ILE A 43 -7.74 1.52 -11.36
N GLY A 44 -6.78 1.11 -12.18
CA GLY A 44 -6.49 1.74 -13.46
C GLY A 44 -5.60 2.97 -13.36
N ALA A 45 -4.84 3.09 -12.27
CA ALA A 45 -3.93 4.22 -12.06
C ALA A 45 -2.80 3.83 -11.10
N ALA A 46 -1.67 4.52 -11.23
CA ALA A 46 -0.52 4.30 -10.36
C ALA A 46 -0.77 4.92 -8.99
N LEU A 47 -0.37 4.20 -7.95
CA LEU A 47 -0.40 4.67 -6.57
C LEU A 47 0.98 5.07 -6.09
N PHE A 48 2.03 4.52 -6.71
CA PHE A 48 3.42 4.79 -6.35
C PHE A 48 4.23 5.16 -7.57
N VAL A 49 5.26 5.97 -7.33
CA VAL A 49 6.33 6.25 -8.28
C VAL A 49 7.62 5.70 -7.69
N LYS A 50 8.33 4.87 -8.45
CA LYS A 50 9.63 4.35 -8.02
C LYS A 50 10.67 5.46 -8.10
N SER A 51 11.52 5.53 -7.09
CA SER A 51 12.66 6.43 -7.03
C SER A 51 13.86 5.70 -6.46
N PRO A 52 15.08 6.25 -6.59
CA PRO A 52 16.27 5.64 -5.97
C PRO A 52 16.14 5.50 -4.45
N GLN A 53 15.32 6.32 -3.81
CA GLN A 53 15.11 6.28 -2.37
C GLN A 53 13.99 5.32 -1.95
N GLY A 54 13.24 4.77 -2.90
CA GLY A 54 12.14 3.85 -2.62
C GLY A 54 10.87 4.20 -3.40
N TYR A 55 9.72 4.06 -2.76
CA TYR A 55 8.42 4.31 -3.37
C TYR A 55 7.84 5.61 -2.82
N ALA A 56 7.58 6.58 -3.71
CA ALA A 56 6.85 7.79 -3.37
C ALA A 56 5.39 7.64 -3.81
N LEU A 57 4.46 8.23 -3.06
CA LEU A 57 3.04 8.18 -3.42
C LEU A 57 2.74 9.17 -4.54
N THR A 58 1.87 8.76 -5.48
CA THR A 58 1.23 9.68 -6.42
C THR A 58 0.15 10.47 -5.67
N ASP A 59 -0.44 11.48 -6.31
CA ASP A 59 -1.55 12.22 -5.71
C ASP A 59 -2.71 11.28 -5.34
N LEU A 60 -3.03 10.35 -6.23
CA LEU A 60 -4.04 9.34 -5.93
C LEU A 60 -3.61 8.44 -4.78
N GLY A 61 -2.32 8.08 -4.74
CA GLY A 61 -1.78 7.30 -3.64
C GLY A 61 -1.95 7.97 -2.28
N VAL A 62 -1.73 9.29 -2.23
CA VAL A 62 -1.95 10.05 -0.99
C VAL A 62 -3.42 10.01 -0.57
N GLN A 63 -4.34 10.22 -1.51
CA GLN A 63 -5.77 10.14 -1.22
C GLN A 63 -6.17 8.77 -0.71
N MET A 64 -5.69 7.71 -1.36
CA MET A 64 -6.01 6.35 -0.94
C MET A 64 -5.41 6.01 0.42
N ARG A 65 -4.18 6.46 0.68
CA ARG A 65 -3.56 6.27 2.00
C ARG A 65 -4.42 6.88 3.09
N ASP A 66 -4.90 8.10 2.88
CA ASP A 66 -5.69 8.79 3.89
C ASP A 66 -7.01 8.09 4.13
N ARG A 67 -7.69 7.65 3.05
CA ARG A 67 -8.95 6.91 3.18
C ARG A 67 -8.75 5.54 3.83
N ALA A 68 -7.70 4.83 3.45
CA ALA A 68 -7.40 3.52 4.02
C ALA A 68 -7.04 3.63 5.51
N ALA A 69 -6.31 4.67 5.89
CA ALA A 69 -5.98 4.92 7.28
C ALA A 69 -7.22 5.24 8.12
N GLU A 70 -8.16 6.00 7.55
CA GLU A 70 -9.45 6.27 8.21
C GLU A 70 -10.24 4.99 8.42
N ALA A 71 -10.30 4.12 7.41
CA ALA A 71 -11.00 2.85 7.51
C ALA A 71 -10.36 1.94 8.55
N GLU A 72 -9.03 1.89 8.59
CA GLU A 72 -8.29 1.11 9.58
C GLU A 72 -8.59 1.61 10.99
N ALA A 73 -8.58 2.91 11.21
CA ALA A 73 -8.86 3.50 12.52
C ALA A 73 -10.30 3.21 12.96
N ALA A 74 -11.27 3.35 12.04
CA ALA A 74 -12.67 3.05 12.33
C ALA A 74 -12.86 1.58 12.70
N PHE A 75 -12.21 0.68 11.97
CA PHE A 75 -12.27 -0.75 12.24
C PHE A 75 -11.68 -1.07 13.62
N SER A 76 -10.53 -0.48 13.96
CA SER A 76 -9.88 -0.68 15.25
C SER A 76 -10.75 -0.20 16.40
N LEU A 77 -11.47 0.91 16.23
CA LEU A 77 -12.38 1.43 17.26
C LEU A 77 -13.59 0.53 17.46
N ALA A 78 -14.02 -0.17 16.41
CA ALA A 78 -15.20 -1.04 16.47
C ALA A 78 -14.92 -2.37 17.18
N ILE A 79 -13.67 -2.77 17.28
CA ILE A 79 -13.28 -4.01 17.93
C ILE A 79 -13.05 -3.78 19.43
#